data_6323c8184f19ed4bed2682d3a31057fb
#
_entry.id   6323c8184f19ed4bed2682d3a31057fb
#
_cell.length_a   1.000
_cell.length_b   1.000
_cell.length_c   1.000
_cell.angle_alpha   90.00
_cell.angle_beta   90.00
_cell.angle_gamma   90.00
#
_symmetry.space_group_name_H-M   'P 1'
#
loop_
_entity.id
_entity.type
_entity.pdbx_description
1 polymer ?
#
loop_
_entity_poly.entity_id
_entity_poly.type
_entity_poly.pdbx_seq_one_letter_code
_entity_poly.pdbx_strand_id
1 'polypeptide(L)'
;MKIVGVRVITGFAFILLFLTNVSAQNSDWPQWRGPNRDGVSKETGLLKQWPAEGPPLVWKAVGAGKGYSSLAIAGGRIYTMGVRGDSEYVIAFDVATGKEVWATTNGKRYRDDRGDGPRGTPTVDGDRLYALGGNGDLSCIETKTGRVAWAINILEKFGGQNPNWGISESPLVVGDKLLVNAGGADASVVALNKKDGSVIWKSQSDAAGYSSAMPIQIGSTTQVVFFTDKRALGVDLKDGRLLWQYEKAANRTANVATPVVKGNRVFISSDYGTGAALVEIKADGTAQEIYFTREMRNHHSSSILVGDYLYGFSSGVLTAMRFDTGEVAWRDRSVGKGSLVYADGHLYAFSENGVVGLIEATPTGYLEKGRFRIQQDSLPTWTHPVIAGGRVYVRDQNTIYAYDVKAKK
;
A
#
# COMPACT_ATOMS: atom_id res chain seq x y z
N MET A 1 75.48 51.16 -5.58
CA MET A 1 74.86 50.38 -4.51
C MET A 1 73.43 50.05 -4.97
N LYS A 2 73.19 48.81 -5.54
CA LYS A 2 71.91 48.40 -6.10
C LYS A 2 71.18 47.54 -5.03
N ILE A 3 70.00 48.00 -4.64
CA ILE A 3 69.13 47.27 -3.70
C ILE A 3 68.22 46.35 -4.52
N VAL A 4 68.38 45.06 -4.31
CA VAL A 4 67.55 44.03 -4.90
C VAL A 4 66.31 43.77 -3.95
N GLY A 5 65.14 44.11 -4.44
CA GLY A 5 63.87 43.83 -3.72
C GLY A 5 63.43 42.41 -3.96
N VAL A 6 63.26 41.66 -2.87
CA VAL A 6 62.66 40.32 -2.85
C VAL A 6 61.10 40.43 -2.79
N ARG A 7 60.46 39.96 -3.85
CA ARG A 7 58.96 39.80 -3.82
C ARG A 7 58.58 38.42 -3.22
N VAL A 8 57.92 38.43 -2.10
CA VAL A 8 57.29 37.25 -1.51
C VAL A 8 55.91 37.07 -2.17
N ILE A 9 55.72 35.98 -2.88
CA ILE A 9 54.43 35.58 -3.45
C ILE A 9 53.76 34.62 -2.45
N THR A 10 52.73 35.12 -1.75
CA THR A 10 51.89 34.31 -0.85
C THR A 10 50.80 33.63 -1.71
N GLY A 11 50.99 32.35 -1.99
CA GLY A 11 49.97 31.53 -2.67
C GLY A 11 48.84 31.14 -1.69
N PHE A 12 47.63 31.65 -1.93
CA PHE A 12 46.43 31.18 -1.27
C PHE A 12 45.96 29.90 -1.95
N ALA A 13 46.08 28.76 -1.26
CA ALA A 13 45.48 27.50 -1.71
C ALA A 13 43.99 27.52 -1.38
N PHE A 14 43.13 27.66 -2.39
CA PHE A 14 41.69 27.46 -2.25
C PHE A 14 41.40 25.94 -2.18
N ILE A 15 41.08 25.45 -0.99
CA ILE A 15 40.53 24.10 -0.80
C ILE A 15 39.05 24.15 -1.21
N LEU A 16 38.72 23.66 -2.42
CA LEU A 16 37.34 23.39 -2.80
C LEU A 16 36.86 22.16 -2.03
N LEU A 17 36.05 22.38 -1.00
CA LEU A 17 35.23 21.34 -0.39
C LEU A 17 34.12 20.97 -1.38
N PHE A 18 34.28 19.85 -2.08
CA PHE A 18 33.18 19.19 -2.77
C PHE A 18 32.22 18.63 -1.72
N LEU A 19 31.17 19.38 -1.41
CA LEU A 19 29.98 18.84 -0.73
C LEU A 19 29.32 17.87 -1.72
N THR A 20 29.63 16.58 -1.60
CA THR A 20 28.85 15.53 -2.24
C THR A 20 27.46 15.57 -1.59
N ASN A 21 26.51 16.19 -2.28
CA ASN A 21 25.09 15.99 -1.97
C ASN A 21 24.79 14.51 -2.20
N VAL A 22 24.95 13.69 -1.16
CA VAL A 22 24.29 12.39 -1.10
C VAL A 22 22.80 12.70 -1.08
N SER A 23 22.18 12.65 -2.24
CA SER A 23 20.72 12.68 -2.36
C SER A 23 20.22 11.59 -1.45
N ALA A 24 19.64 11.94 -0.30
CA ALA A 24 18.96 11.00 0.56
C ALA A 24 17.89 10.33 -0.32
N GLN A 25 18.08 9.04 -0.57
CA GLN A 25 17.12 8.26 -1.34
C GLN A 25 15.78 8.44 -0.63
N ASN A 26 14.77 8.97 -1.35
CA ASN A 26 13.47 9.21 -0.74
C ASN A 26 12.89 7.87 -0.29
N SER A 27 12.96 7.61 1.01
CA SER A 27 12.53 6.36 1.64
C SER A 27 11.06 6.41 2.07
N ASP A 28 10.31 7.42 1.60
CA ASP A 28 8.90 7.57 1.93
C ASP A 28 8.06 6.42 1.35
N TRP A 29 7.07 6.02 2.15
CA TRP A 29 6.03 5.05 1.81
C TRP A 29 4.65 5.74 1.93
N PRO A 30 4.31 6.69 1.04
CA PRO A 30 3.30 7.70 1.30
C PRO A 30 1.86 7.21 1.23
N GLN A 31 1.62 5.98 0.80
CA GLN A 31 0.28 5.43 0.59
C GLN A 31 0.27 3.90 0.66
N TRP A 32 -0.92 3.32 0.51
CA TRP A 32 -1.13 1.89 0.38
C TRP A 32 -0.17 1.25 -0.62
N ARG A 33 0.61 0.25 -0.15
CA ARG A 33 1.60 -0.49 -0.93
C ARG A 33 2.73 0.36 -1.53
N GLY A 34 3.02 1.53 -0.94
CA GLY A 34 4.16 2.36 -1.30
C GLY A 34 3.92 3.33 -2.46
N PRO A 35 4.98 4.00 -2.93
CA PRO A 35 4.88 5.09 -3.90
C PRO A 35 4.12 4.72 -5.18
N ASN A 36 4.31 3.49 -5.67
CA ASN A 36 3.70 2.97 -6.89
C ASN A 36 2.50 2.06 -6.62
N ARG A 37 2.07 1.87 -5.38
CA ARG A 37 1.01 0.93 -4.94
C ARG A 37 1.28 -0.53 -5.33
N ASP A 38 2.53 -0.90 -5.55
CA ASP A 38 2.99 -2.21 -6.04
C ASP A 38 3.56 -3.12 -4.95
N GLY A 39 3.76 -2.59 -3.73
CA GLY A 39 4.36 -3.34 -2.61
C GLY A 39 5.87 -3.45 -2.70
N VAL A 40 6.52 -2.61 -3.54
CA VAL A 40 7.96 -2.64 -3.78
C VAL A 40 8.63 -1.40 -3.18
N SER A 41 9.55 -1.61 -2.24
CA SER A 41 10.48 -0.59 -1.77
C SER A 41 11.73 -0.58 -2.65
N LYS A 42 12.20 0.62 -2.99
CA LYS A 42 13.45 0.81 -3.74
C LYS A 42 14.69 0.87 -2.83
N GLU A 43 14.52 0.66 -1.53
CA GLU A 43 15.64 0.68 -0.59
C GLU A 43 16.62 -0.47 -0.85
N THR A 44 17.88 -0.21 -0.59
CA THR A 44 19.02 -1.12 -0.74
C THR A 44 19.91 -1.05 0.50
N GLY A 45 20.85 -1.99 0.64
CA GLY A 45 21.72 -2.06 1.81
C GLY A 45 21.01 -2.57 3.04
N LEU A 46 20.03 -3.46 2.84
CA LEU A 46 19.30 -4.11 3.91
C LEU A 46 19.92 -5.47 4.28
N LEU A 47 19.65 -5.96 5.48
CA LEU A 47 20.08 -7.28 5.96
C LEU A 47 19.58 -8.37 5.01
N LYS A 48 20.50 -9.22 4.55
CA LYS A 48 20.19 -10.37 3.69
C LYS A 48 19.87 -11.64 4.47
N GLN A 49 20.13 -11.62 5.76
CA GLN A 49 19.81 -12.67 6.71
C GLN A 49 19.58 -12.04 8.08
N TRP A 50 18.61 -12.56 8.81
CA TRP A 50 18.35 -12.12 10.17
C TRP A 50 19.00 -13.05 11.20
N PRO A 51 19.40 -12.52 12.39
CA PRO A 51 19.73 -13.33 13.55
C PRO A 51 18.56 -14.24 13.97
N ALA A 52 18.83 -15.23 14.80
CA ALA A 52 17.81 -16.18 15.27
C ALA A 52 16.65 -15.48 16.04
N GLU A 53 16.97 -14.39 16.75
CA GLU A 53 16.03 -13.56 17.50
C GLU A 53 15.34 -12.49 16.65
N GLY A 54 15.65 -12.41 15.35
CA GLY A 54 15.18 -11.38 14.43
C GLY A 54 16.04 -10.10 14.44
N PRO A 55 15.68 -9.09 13.63
CA PRO A 55 16.37 -7.80 13.60
C PRO A 55 16.10 -6.99 14.87
N PRO A 56 17.01 -6.06 15.28
CA PRO A 56 16.86 -5.27 16.48
C PRO A 56 15.58 -4.42 16.50
N LEU A 57 14.81 -4.50 17.58
CA LEU A 57 13.67 -3.62 17.82
C LEU A 57 14.19 -2.22 18.11
N VAL A 58 13.77 -1.22 17.32
CA VAL A 58 14.12 0.19 17.52
C VAL A 58 13.17 0.82 18.54
N TRP A 59 11.87 0.62 18.33
CA TRP A 59 10.82 1.06 19.25
C TRP A 59 9.51 0.26 19.03
N LYS A 60 8.68 0.28 20.07
CA LYS A 60 7.31 -0.20 20.09
C LYS A 60 6.42 0.96 20.50
N ALA A 61 5.43 1.31 19.70
CA ALA A 61 4.45 2.35 19.98
C ALA A 61 3.07 1.75 20.20
N VAL A 62 2.40 2.16 21.30
CA VAL A 62 1.01 1.79 21.61
C VAL A 62 0.15 3.03 21.39
N GLY A 63 -1.08 2.84 20.94
CA GLY A 63 -2.00 3.94 20.70
C GLY A 63 -2.47 4.06 19.25
N ALA A 64 -2.09 3.13 18.36
CA ALA A 64 -2.61 3.13 16.98
C ALA A 64 -4.12 2.87 16.89
N GLY A 65 -4.76 2.47 17.99
CA GLY A 65 -6.18 2.09 18.02
C GLY A 65 -6.43 0.72 17.37
N LYS A 66 -7.60 0.14 17.58
CA LYS A 66 -7.99 -1.12 16.92
C LYS A 66 -8.27 -0.87 15.45
N GLY A 67 -7.94 -1.84 14.58
CA GLY A 67 -8.20 -1.78 13.14
C GLY A 67 -7.12 -2.45 12.32
N TYR A 68 -7.34 -2.45 11.00
CA TYR A 68 -6.50 -3.13 10.02
C TYR A 68 -5.81 -2.18 9.03
N SER A 69 -5.90 -0.88 9.26
CA SER A 69 -5.16 0.12 8.48
C SER A 69 -3.66 -0.16 8.56
N SER A 70 -2.98 -0.22 7.41
CA SER A 70 -1.53 -0.28 7.37
C SER A 70 -0.92 1.11 7.62
N LEU A 71 0.33 1.31 7.28
CA LEU A 71 1.06 2.52 7.57
C LEU A 71 1.39 3.28 6.28
N ALA A 72 1.18 4.59 6.29
CA ALA A 72 1.79 5.51 5.34
C ALA A 72 2.91 6.27 6.05
N ILE A 73 4.07 6.40 5.40
CA ILE A 73 5.26 7.06 5.98
C ILE A 73 5.72 8.14 5.02
N ALA A 74 5.71 9.39 5.47
CA ALA A 74 6.16 10.53 4.69
C ALA A 74 6.58 11.69 5.59
N GLY A 75 7.60 12.43 5.20
CA GLY A 75 8.03 13.64 5.89
C GLY A 75 8.39 13.42 7.36
N GLY A 76 9.01 12.29 7.70
CA GLY A 76 9.40 11.94 9.08
C GLY A 76 8.24 11.52 9.99
N ARG A 77 7.07 11.23 9.43
CA ARG A 77 5.87 10.79 10.16
C ARG A 77 5.31 9.50 9.63
N ILE A 78 4.68 8.74 10.52
CA ILE A 78 3.86 7.57 10.23
C ILE A 78 2.40 7.97 10.40
N TYR A 79 1.56 7.67 9.42
CA TYR A 79 0.13 7.89 9.47
C TYR A 79 -0.60 6.56 9.37
N THR A 80 -1.60 6.40 10.22
CA THR A 80 -2.47 5.22 10.24
C THR A 80 -3.85 5.58 10.76
N MET A 81 -4.77 4.63 10.74
CA MET A 81 -6.12 4.82 11.29
C MET A 81 -6.43 3.74 12.30
N GLY A 82 -7.22 4.06 13.33
CA GLY A 82 -7.67 3.10 14.34
C GLY A 82 -8.79 3.61 15.20
N VAL A 83 -9.47 2.69 15.88
CA VAL A 83 -10.55 3.01 16.80
C VAL A 83 -10.01 3.31 18.18
N ARG A 84 -10.49 4.40 18.78
CA ARG A 84 -10.35 4.75 20.19
C ARG A 84 -11.75 5.10 20.73
N GLY A 85 -12.23 4.38 21.73
CA GLY A 85 -13.61 4.53 22.20
C GLY A 85 -14.63 4.23 21.10
N ASP A 86 -15.53 5.17 20.84
CA ASP A 86 -16.62 5.03 19.85
C ASP A 86 -16.35 5.75 18.51
N SER A 87 -15.10 6.16 18.27
CA SER A 87 -14.71 6.88 17.04
C SER A 87 -13.51 6.24 16.36
N GLU A 88 -13.46 6.36 15.04
CA GLU A 88 -12.25 6.15 14.24
C GLU A 88 -11.39 7.42 14.28
N TYR A 89 -10.08 7.24 14.27
CA TYR A 89 -9.10 8.31 14.26
C TYR A 89 -8.09 8.10 13.15
N VAL A 90 -7.64 9.21 12.57
CA VAL A 90 -6.38 9.28 11.84
C VAL A 90 -5.32 9.74 12.84
N ILE A 91 -4.21 9.02 12.88
CA ILE A 91 -3.19 9.20 13.92
C ILE A 91 -1.83 9.35 13.25
N ALA A 92 -1.08 10.36 13.67
CA ALA A 92 0.30 10.58 13.25
C ALA A 92 1.28 10.26 14.38
N PHE A 93 2.32 9.51 14.04
CA PHE A 93 3.44 9.22 14.94
C PHE A 93 4.74 9.78 14.35
N ASP A 94 5.67 10.16 15.19
CA ASP A 94 7.03 10.49 14.80
C ASP A 94 7.79 9.22 14.40
N VAL A 95 8.39 9.20 13.22
CA VAL A 95 9.03 7.99 12.64
C VAL A 95 10.28 7.58 13.43
N ALA A 96 10.99 8.52 14.06
CA ALA A 96 12.21 8.22 14.78
C ALA A 96 11.93 7.58 16.15
N THR A 97 10.90 8.04 16.84
CA THR A 97 10.63 7.74 18.25
C THR A 97 9.38 6.89 18.50
N GLY A 98 8.46 6.81 17.53
CA GLY A 98 7.15 6.18 17.70
C GLY A 98 6.19 6.98 18.60
N LYS A 99 6.52 8.22 18.98
CA LYS A 99 5.63 9.06 19.81
C LYS A 99 4.50 9.62 18.95
N GLU A 100 3.29 9.65 19.51
CA GLU A 100 2.15 10.29 18.88
C GLU A 100 2.40 11.80 18.75
N VAL A 101 2.08 12.33 17.55
CA VAL A 101 2.20 13.76 17.23
C VAL A 101 0.83 14.43 17.30
N TRP A 102 -0.17 13.80 16.69
CA TRP A 102 -1.56 14.24 16.73
C TRP A 102 -2.50 13.05 16.40
N ALA A 103 -3.76 13.20 16.82
CA ALA A 103 -4.85 12.29 16.46
C ALA A 103 -6.11 13.11 16.14
N THR A 104 -6.77 12.78 15.03
CA THR A 104 -7.95 13.48 14.52
C THR A 104 -9.08 12.48 14.30
N THR A 105 -10.27 12.78 14.77
CA THR A 105 -11.47 11.95 14.57
C THR A 105 -11.83 11.85 13.07
N ASN A 106 -12.22 10.65 12.63
CA ASN A 106 -12.61 10.34 11.26
C ASN A 106 -13.91 9.50 11.22
N GLY A 107 -14.94 10.00 11.87
CA GLY A 107 -16.23 9.34 11.92
C GLY A 107 -16.43 8.37 13.09
N LYS A 108 -17.56 7.68 13.03
CA LYS A 108 -17.95 6.69 14.05
C LYS A 108 -17.19 5.38 13.87
N ARG A 109 -17.01 4.65 14.98
CA ARG A 109 -16.45 3.31 15.00
C ARG A 109 -17.21 2.39 14.07
N TYR A 110 -16.54 1.80 13.10
CA TYR A 110 -17.03 0.65 12.36
C TYR A 110 -16.94 -0.60 13.26
N ARG A 111 -18.03 -1.37 13.35
CA ARG A 111 -18.13 -2.56 14.19
C ARG A 111 -18.26 -3.81 13.32
N ASP A 112 -17.50 -4.84 13.65
CA ASP A 112 -17.51 -6.10 12.93
C ASP A 112 -16.98 -7.26 13.79
N ASP A 113 -17.58 -8.44 13.67
CA ASP A 113 -17.20 -9.64 14.42
C ASP A 113 -15.78 -10.13 14.12
N ARG A 114 -15.21 -9.76 12.97
CA ARG A 114 -13.83 -10.05 12.58
C ARG A 114 -12.83 -9.04 13.10
N GLY A 115 -13.31 -7.99 13.75
CA GLY A 115 -12.53 -6.91 14.34
C GLY A 115 -13.00 -5.53 13.86
N ASP A 116 -13.12 -4.63 14.81
CA ASP A 116 -13.59 -3.27 14.59
C ASP A 116 -12.56 -2.38 13.89
N GLY A 117 -13.04 -1.25 13.39
CA GLY A 117 -12.25 -0.10 12.97
C GLY A 117 -11.87 -0.09 11.49
N PRO A 118 -11.08 0.89 11.09
CA PRO A 118 -10.75 1.16 9.70
C PRO A 118 -9.82 0.11 9.09
N ARG A 119 -9.97 -0.13 7.78
CA ARG A 119 -9.14 -1.04 6.99
C ARG A 119 -8.25 -0.29 6.01
N GLY A 120 -8.73 0.81 5.45
CA GLY A 120 -8.00 1.64 4.50
C GLY A 120 -6.74 2.25 5.10
N THR A 121 -5.71 2.41 4.29
CA THR A 121 -4.46 3.10 4.65
C THR A 121 -4.54 4.54 4.15
N PRO A 122 -4.17 5.54 4.96
CA PRO A 122 -4.11 6.92 4.52
C PRO A 122 -3.18 7.13 3.32
N THR A 123 -3.52 8.07 2.45
CA THR A 123 -2.69 8.49 1.32
C THR A 123 -2.18 9.90 1.56
N VAL A 124 -0.86 10.07 1.61
CA VAL A 124 -0.18 11.36 1.77
C VAL A 124 0.17 11.94 0.40
N ASP A 125 -0.18 13.20 0.19
CA ASP A 125 0.14 13.97 -1.01
C ASP A 125 0.58 15.39 -0.59
N GLY A 126 1.88 15.60 -0.50
CA GLY A 126 2.48 16.84 -0.03
C GLY A 126 2.08 17.18 1.43
N ASP A 127 1.43 18.31 1.62
CA ASP A 127 0.97 18.79 2.91
C ASP A 127 -0.42 18.27 3.31
N ARG A 128 -1.01 17.40 2.50
CA ARG A 128 -2.33 16.80 2.71
C ARG A 128 -2.26 15.30 2.86
N LEU A 129 -3.23 14.79 3.55
CA LEU A 129 -3.45 13.36 3.78
C LEU A 129 -4.93 13.06 3.61
N TYR A 130 -5.26 11.98 2.92
CA TYR A 130 -6.62 11.52 2.66
C TYR A 130 -6.83 10.18 3.36
N ALA A 131 -7.86 10.13 4.21
CA ALA A 131 -8.17 8.97 5.03
C ALA A 131 -9.63 8.55 4.84
N LEU A 132 -9.87 7.27 4.59
CA LEU A 132 -11.19 6.71 4.37
C LEU A 132 -11.48 5.63 5.43
N GLY A 133 -12.49 5.90 6.26
CA GLY A 133 -12.92 5.04 7.37
C GLY A 133 -13.85 3.90 6.93
N GLY A 134 -14.06 2.93 7.82
CA GLY A 134 -14.88 1.74 7.56
C GLY A 134 -16.37 2.02 7.30
N ASN A 135 -16.87 3.17 7.72
CA ASN A 135 -18.23 3.64 7.45
C ASN A 135 -18.35 4.60 6.26
N GLY A 136 -17.27 4.77 5.48
CA GLY A 136 -17.26 5.65 4.32
C GLY A 136 -16.93 7.12 4.63
N ASP A 137 -16.49 7.44 5.85
CA ASP A 137 -16.05 8.79 6.23
C ASP A 137 -14.69 9.10 5.58
N LEU A 138 -14.67 10.00 4.62
CA LEU A 138 -13.49 10.45 3.89
C LEU A 138 -13.10 11.85 4.33
N SER A 139 -11.87 12.00 4.84
CA SER A 139 -11.32 13.28 5.29
C SER A 139 -10.04 13.65 4.56
N CYS A 140 -9.89 14.93 4.24
CA CYS A 140 -8.63 15.57 3.88
C CYS A 140 -8.08 16.31 5.09
N ILE A 141 -6.86 15.97 5.50
CA ILE A 141 -6.25 16.44 6.75
C ILE A 141 -4.89 17.06 6.45
N GLU A 142 -4.54 18.14 7.13
CA GLU A 142 -3.20 18.73 7.05
C GLU A 142 -2.19 17.82 7.76
N THR A 143 -1.15 17.40 7.05
CA THR A 143 -0.13 16.49 7.60
C THR A 143 0.58 17.07 8.81
N LYS A 144 0.81 18.39 8.85
CA LYS A 144 1.55 19.07 9.91
C LYS A 144 0.77 19.17 11.21
N THR A 145 -0.52 19.47 11.16
CA THR A 145 -1.34 19.87 12.31
C THR A 145 -2.41 18.87 12.71
N GLY A 146 -2.80 17.98 11.81
CA GLY A 146 -3.97 17.12 12.00
C GLY A 146 -5.31 17.84 11.77
N ARG A 147 -5.30 19.11 11.33
CA ARG A 147 -6.53 19.87 11.08
C ARG A 147 -7.26 19.34 9.85
N VAL A 148 -8.56 19.09 9.98
CA VAL A 148 -9.43 18.70 8.87
C VAL A 148 -9.63 19.91 7.95
N ALA A 149 -9.27 19.75 6.67
CA ALA A 149 -9.51 20.74 5.64
C ALA A 149 -10.93 20.61 5.06
N TRP A 150 -11.34 19.37 4.78
CA TRP A 150 -12.70 19.03 4.39
C TRP A 150 -12.97 17.55 4.74
N ALA A 151 -14.26 17.21 4.88
CA ALA A 151 -14.71 15.83 5.10
C ALA A 151 -16.09 15.62 4.45
N ILE A 152 -16.31 14.39 3.98
CA ILE A 152 -17.59 13.90 3.44
C ILE A 152 -17.77 12.43 3.85
N ASN A 153 -19.01 11.96 3.86
CA ASN A 153 -19.27 10.52 3.86
C ASN A 153 -19.60 10.08 2.43
N ILE A 154 -18.79 9.16 1.86
CA ILE A 154 -18.95 8.76 0.45
C ILE A 154 -20.19 7.88 0.23
N LEU A 155 -20.58 7.07 1.22
CA LEU A 155 -21.78 6.22 1.12
C LEU A 155 -23.04 7.07 1.12
N GLU A 156 -23.17 8.02 2.06
CA GLU A 156 -24.30 8.93 2.13
C GLU A 156 -24.39 9.83 0.90
N LYS A 157 -23.25 10.43 0.49
CA LYS A 157 -23.20 11.38 -0.62
C LYS A 157 -23.53 10.75 -1.97
N PHE A 158 -23.14 9.48 -2.18
CA PHE A 158 -23.28 8.82 -3.48
C PHE A 158 -24.28 7.67 -3.49
N GLY A 159 -24.98 7.41 -2.36
CA GLY A 159 -26.02 6.39 -2.25
C GLY A 159 -25.47 4.95 -2.27
N GLY A 160 -24.22 4.76 -1.88
CA GLY A 160 -23.60 3.44 -1.78
C GLY A 160 -24.04 2.67 -0.55
N GLN A 161 -23.98 1.33 -0.61
CA GLN A 161 -24.18 0.46 0.53
C GLN A 161 -22.83 0.07 1.11
N ASN A 162 -22.72 0.07 2.45
CA ASN A 162 -21.49 -0.38 3.10
C ASN A 162 -21.32 -1.88 2.87
N PRO A 163 -20.18 -2.35 2.31
CA PRO A 163 -19.90 -3.78 2.19
C PRO A 163 -19.91 -4.48 3.56
N ASN A 164 -20.13 -5.79 3.58
CA ASN A 164 -20.26 -6.58 4.82
C ASN A 164 -19.11 -6.36 5.82
N TRP A 165 -17.88 -6.15 5.33
CA TRP A 165 -16.70 -5.92 6.18
C TRP A 165 -16.20 -4.47 6.14
N GLY A 166 -17.10 -3.54 5.80
CA GLY A 166 -16.82 -2.11 5.73
C GLY A 166 -16.00 -1.68 4.52
N ILE A 167 -16.02 -0.40 4.22
CA ILE A 167 -15.12 0.19 3.23
C ILE A 167 -13.66 -0.10 3.63
N SER A 168 -12.90 -0.67 2.70
CA SER A 168 -11.54 -1.17 2.98
C SER A 168 -10.48 -0.61 2.04
N GLU A 169 -10.88 0.07 0.98
CA GLU A 169 -9.94 0.67 0.04
C GLU A 169 -9.13 1.81 0.68
N SER A 170 -7.97 2.04 0.11
CA SER A 170 -7.13 3.20 0.39
C SER A 170 -7.31 4.21 -0.75
N PRO A 171 -7.66 5.47 -0.48
CA PRO A 171 -7.90 6.48 -1.50
C PRO A 171 -6.71 6.62 -2.46
N LEU A 172 -6.97 6.84 -3.75
CA LEU A 172 -5.94 7.05 -4.76
C LEU A 172 -5.90 8.51 -5.19
N VAL A 173 -4.73 9.15 -5.12
CA VAL A 173 -4.49 10.48 -5.68
C VAL A 173 -3.76 10.36 -7.01
N VAL A 174 -4.32 10.97 -8.08
CA VAL A 174 -3.66 11.12 -9.37
C VAL A 174 -3.86 12.55 -9.87
N GLY A 175 -2.79 13.31 -9.95
CA GLY A 175 -2.86 14.73 -10.32
C GLY A 175 -3.68 15.55 -9.32
N ASP A 176 -4.77 16.14 -9.79
CA ASP A 176 -5.73 16.93 -9.00
C ASP A 176 -6.91 16.12 -8.48
N LYS A 177 -6.96 14.82 -8.79
CA LYS A 177 -8.09 13.94 -8.48
C LYS A 177 -7.81 13.02 -7.31
N LEU A 178 -8.82 12.87 -6.46
CA LEU A 178 -8.92 11.86 -5.42
C LEU A 178 -10.00 10.85 -5.84
N LEU A 179 -9.62 9.58 -5.98
CA LEU A 179 -10.47 8.53 -6.52
C LEU A 179 -10.87 7.55 -5.42
N VAL A 180 -12.16 7.18 -5.39
CA VAL A 180 -12.76 6.25 -4.44
C VAL A 180 -13.84 5.39 -5.10
N ASN A 181 -14.09 4.20 -4.55
CA ASN A 181 -15.18 3.30 -4.93
C ASN A 181 -16.33 3.43 -3.93
N ALA A 182 -17.27 4.32 -4.22
CA ALA A 182 -18.40 4.62 -3.35
C ALA A 182 -19.57 3.62 -3.47
N GLY A 183 -19.65 2.86 -4.58
CA GLY A 183 -20.63 1.78 -4.75
C GLY A 183 -22.08 2.22 -4.98
N GLY A 184 -22.33 3.48 -5.33
CA GLY A 184 -23.68 4.01 -5.60
C GLY A 184 -24.13 3.83 -7.04
N ALA A 185 -25.44 3.94 -7.27
CA ALA A 185 -26.00 3.97 -8.63
C ALA A 185 -25.47 5.20 -9.40
N ASP A 186 -24.94 4.96 -10.61
CA ASP A 186 -24.25 5.96 -11.44
C ASP A 186 -23.12 6.71 -10.71
N ALA A 187 -22.64 6.12 -9.61
CA ALA A 187 -21.61 6.67 -8.74
C ALA A 187 -20.83 5.56 -8.02
N SER A 188 -20.65 4.40 -8.66
CA SER A 188 -19.83 3.33 -8.12
C SER A 188 -18.39 3.79 -7.92
N VAL A 189 -17.81 4.40 -8.95
CA VAL A 189 -16.46 4.97 -8.91
C VAL A 189 -16.54 6.49 -9.10
N VAL A 190 -15.80 7.23 -8.28
CA VAL A 190 -15.91 8.67 -8.17
C VAL A 190 -14.53 9.32 -8.17
N ALA A 191 -14.39 10.42 -8.92
CA ALA A 191 -13.27 11.34 -8.78
C ALA A 191 -13.72 12.64 -8.13
N LEU A 192 -13.02 12.99 -7.07
CA LEU A 192 -13.19 14.25 -6.34
C LEU A 192 -12.00 15.16 -6.60
N ASN A 193 -12.23 16.47 -6.56
CA ASN A 193 -11.15 17.42 -6.46
C ASN A 193 -10.47 17.25 -5.09
N LYS A 194 -9.19 16.92 -5.10
CA LYS A 194 -8.44 16.66 -3.88
C LYS A 194 -8.35 17.85 -2.92
N LYS A 195 -8.55 19.09 -3.39
CA LYS A 195 -8.42 20.31 -2.58
C LYS A 195 -9.65 20.57 -1.69
N ASP A 196 -10.85 20.28 -2.19
CA ASP A 196 -12.11 20.68 -1.56
C ASP A 196 -13.18 19.57 -1.48
N GLY A 197 -12.93 18.37 -2.05
CA GLY A 197 -13.88 17.27 -2.05
C GLY A 197 -15.08 17.45 -2.99
N SER A 198 -15.05 18.45 -3.89
CA SER A 198 -16.07 18.61 -4.93
C SER A 198 -15.99 17.51 -5.98
N VAL A 199 -17.13 17.11 -6.56
CA VAL A 199 -17.19 16.05 -7.56
C VAL A 199 -16.66 16.55 -8.90
N ILE A 200 -15.67 15.85 -9.47
CA ILE A 200 -15.21 16.08 -10.84
C ILE A 200 -16.03 15.21 -11.80
N TRP A 201 -16.12 13.92 -11.51
CA TRP A 201 -16.96 12.98 -12.23
C TRP A 201 -17.36 11.79 -11.34
N LYS A 202 -18.43 11.10 -11.73
CA LYS A 202 -18.90 9.84 -11.14
C LYS A 202 -19.35 8.92 -12.27
N SER A 203 -19.21 7.60 -12.04
CA SER A 203 -19.45 6.61 -13.09
C SER A 203 -19.74 5.24 -12.53
N GLN A 204 -20.35 4.40 -13.33
CA GLN A 204 -20.71 3.00 -13.06
C GLN A 204 -21.74 2.84 -11.93
N SER A 205 -22.30 1.63 -11.83
CA SER A 205 -23.39 1.31 -10.88
C SER A 205 -23.17 -0.01 -10.12
N ASP A 206 -21.92 -0.48 -10.04
CA ASP A 206 -21.56 -1.65 -9.25
C ASP A 206 -21.51 -1.27 -7.76
N ALA A 207 -21.77 -2.20 -6.84
CA ALA A 207 -21.49 -1.99 -5.44
C ALA A 207 -19.97 -1.89 -5.18
N ALA A 208 -19.60 -1.35 -4.03
CA ALA A 208 -18.19 -1.24 -3.68
C ALA A 208 -17.57 -2.63 -3.45
N GLY A 209 -16.37 -2.83 -4.00
CA GLY A 209 -15.47 -3.91 -3.59
C GLY A 209 -14.66 -3.50 -2.37
N TYR A 210 -13.63 -4.30 -2.04
CA TYR A 210 -12.70 -4.02 -0.94
C TYR A 210 -11.32 -3.57 -1.43
N SER A 211 -11.11 -3.67 -2.75
CA SER A 211 -9.82 -3.43 -3.41
C SER A 211 -9.53 -1.94 -3.54
N SER A 212 -8.27 -1.58 -3.35
CA SER A 212 -7.79 -0.23 -3.66
C SER A 212 -7.52 -0.06 -5.15
N ALA A 213 -7.87 1.10 -5.70
CA ALA A 213 -7.70 1.41 -7.11
C ALA A 213 -6.22 1.50 -7.53
N MET A 214 -5.94 1.24 -8.82
CA MET A 214 -4.60 1.23 -9.40
C MET A 214 -4.55 2.06 -10.68
N PRO A 215 -3.65 3.06 -10.80
CA PRO A 215 -3.48 3.79 -12.05
C PRO A 215 -2.70 2.94 -13.06
N ILE A 216 -3.04 3.06 -14.34
CA ILE A 216 -2.35 2.39 -15.45
C ILE A 216 -2.27 3.34 -16.65
N GLN A 217 -1.14 3.31 -17.36
CA GLN A 217 -0.98 4.07 -18.59
C GLN A 217 -1.10 3.13 -19.80
N ILE A 218 -2.05 3.41 -20.71
CA ILE A 218 -2.23 2.65 -21.94
C ILE A 218 -2.21 3.62 -23.12
N GLY A 219 -1.16 3.55 -23.93
CA GLY A 219 -0.92 4.57 -24.96
C GLY A 219 -0.82 5.97 -24.34
N SER A 220 -1.61 6.92 -24.84
CA SER A 220 -1.69 8.29 -24.30
C SER A 220 -2.72 8.45 -23.18
N THR A 221 -3.49 7.40 -22.84
CA THR A 221 -4.59 7.48 -21.87
C THR A 221 -4.16 6.96 -20.51
N THR A 222 -4.29 7.81 -19.49
CA THR A 222 -4.21 7.37 -18.10
C THR A 222 -5.57 6.81 -17.69
N GLN A 223 -5.58 5.56 -17.25
CA GLN A 223 -6.77 4.86 -16.79
C GLN A 223 -6.64 4.54 -15.31
N VAL A 224 -7.77 4.30 -14.66
CA VAL A 224 -7.81 3.80 -13.28
C VAL A 224 -8.54 2.48 -13.25
N VAL A 225 -7.85 1.47 -12.72
CA VAL A 225 -8.40 0.12 -12.53
C VAL A 225 -9.05 0.06 -11.16
N PHE A 226 -10.34 -0.27 -11.12
CA PHE A 226 -11.07 -0.62 -9.92
C PHE A 226 -11.44 -2.09 -9.93
N PHE A 227 -11.60 -2.68 -8.77
CA PHE A 227 -12.10 -4.04 -8.60
C PHE A 227 -13.31 -3.98 -7.66
N THR A 228 -14.49 -3.91 -8.27
CA THR A 228 -15.78 -3.75 -7.60
C THR A 228 -16.29 -5.08 -7.04
N ASP A 229 -17.53 -5.12 -6.57
CA ASP A 229 -18.20 -6.36 -6.15
C ASP A 229 -18.39 -7.37 -7.29
N LYS A 230 -18.42 -6.92 -8.57
CA LYS A 230 -18.77 -7.75 -9.73
C LYS A 230 -17.64 -7.97 -10.72
N ARG A 231 -16.72 -7.02 -10.85
CA ARG A 231 -15.74 -7.02 -11.93
C ARG A 231 -14.53 -6.14 -11.65
N ALA A 232 -13.44 -6.42 -12.34
CA ALA A 232 -12.42 -5.41 -12.57
C ALA A 232 -12.82 -4.56 -13.76
N LEU A 233 -12.58 -3.26 -13.67
CA LEU A 233 -12.90 -2.31 -14.72
C LEU A 233 -11.85 -1.21 -14.80
N GLY A 234 -11.60 -0.72 -16.01
CA GLY A 234 -10.77 0.45 -16.25
C GLY A 234 -11.61 1.61 -16.73
N VAL A 235 -11.45 2.76 -16.07
CA VAL A 235 -12.09 4.00 -16.49
C VAL A 235 -11.05 5.04 -16.90
N ASP A 236 -11.43 5.92 -17.81
CA ASP A 236 -10.61 7.07 -18.19
C ASP A 236 -10.48 8.02 -16.98
N LEU A 237 -9.25 8.35 -16.60
CA LEU A 237 -8.99 9.29 -15.50
C LEU A 237 -9.62 10.66 -15.73
N LYS A 238 -9.78 11.06 -16.99
CA LYS A 238 -10.27 12.41 -17.36
C LYS A 238 -11.73 12.59 -17.00
N ASP A 239 -12.59 11.63 -17.35
CA ASP A 239 -14.05 11.78 -17.32
C ASP A 239 -14.82 10.60 -16.71
N GLY A 240 -14.14 9.54 -16.29
CA GLY A 240 -14.74 8.34 -15.68
C GLY A 240 -15.41 7.40 -16.69
N ARG A 241 -15.27 7.61 -17.98
CA ARG A 241 -15.84 6.76 -19.03
C ARG A 241 -15.25 5.36 -18.92
N LEU A 242 -16.12 4.33 -18.97
CA LEU A 242 -15.71 2.93 -19.00
C LEU A 242 -14.91 2.64 -20.27
N LEU A 243 -13.71 2.06 -20.11
CA LEU A 243 -12.84 1.69 -21.21
C LEU A 243 -12.81 0.19 -21.43
N TRP A 244 -12.82 -0.60 -20.37
CA TRP A 244 -12.83 -2.06 -20.41
C TRP A 244 -13.35 -2.63 -19.10
N GLN A 245 -13.70 -3.92 -19.13
CA GLN A 245 -14.12 -4.69 -17.95
C GLN A 245 -13.75 -6.15 -18.06
N TYR A 246 -13.63 -6.82 -16.90
CA TYR A 246 -13.37 -8.25 -16.79
C TYR A 246 -14.00 -8.84 -15.53
N GLU A 247 -14.87 -9.85 -15.66
CA GLU A 247 -15.72 -10.36 -14.58
C GLU A 247 -15.23 -11.68 -13.96
N LYS A 248 -14.56 -12.55 -14.73
CA LYS A 248 -14.30 -13.95 -14.37
C LYS A 248 -13.45 -14.13 -13.09
N ALA A 249 -12.62 -13.15 -12.72
CA ALA A 249 -11.84 -13.17 -11.50
C ALA A 249 -12.57 -12.57 -10.28
N ALA A 250 -13.78 -12.05 -10.45
CA ALA A 250 -14.57 -11.54 -9.34
C ALA A 250 -15.38 -12.66 -8.68
N ASN A 251 -15.58 -12.54 -7.37
CA ASN A 251 -16.49 -13.39 -6.60
C ASN A 251 -17.54 -12.55 -5.88
N ARG A 252 -18.61 -13.19 -5.41
CA ARG A 252 -19.72 -12.51 -4.74
C ARG A 252 -19.48 -12.26 -3.24
N THR A 253 -18.35 -12.71 -2.70
CA THR A 253 -18.06 -12.61 -1.27
C THR A 253 -17.17 -11.40 -0.97
N ALA A 254 -15.99 -11.33 -1.62
CA ALA A 254 -15.08 -10.22 -1.42
C ALA A 254 -13.99 -10.16 -2.53
N ASN A 255 -13.88 -9.03 -3.18
CA ASN A 255 -12.83 -8.70 -4.13
C ASN A 255 -11.86 -7.71 -3.46
N VAL A 256 -10.78 -8.24 -2.88
CA VAL A 256 -9.91 -7.50 -1.95
C VAL A 256 -8.58 -7.09 -2.57
N ALA A 257 -7.95 -8.00 -3.34
CA ALA A 257 -6.60 -7.80 -3.82
C ALA A 257 -6.51 -6.60 -4.77
N THR A 258 -5.56 -5.70 -4.52
CA THR A 258 -5.20 -4.63 -5.46
C THR A 258 -4.67 -5.26 -6.74
N PRO A 259 -5.17 -4.89 -7.93
CA PRO A 259 -4.66 -5.37 -9.20
C PRO A 259 -3.16 -5.08 -9.37
N VAL A 260 -2.43 -6.01 -9.99
CA VAL A 260 -1.01 -5.81 -10.31
C VAL A 260 -0.89 -5.47 -11.79
N VAL A 261 -0.18 -4.39 -12.11
CA VAL A 261 -0.06 -3.88 -13.49
C VAL A 261 1.37 -3.96 -14.00
N LYS A 262 1.54 -4.35 -15.29
CA LYS A 262 2.81 -4.32 -16.02
C LYS A 262 2.54 -3.94 -17.47
N GLY A 263 2.91 -2.72 -17.87
CA GLY A 263 2.57 -2.20 -19.20
C GLY A 263 1.05 -2.13 -19.40
N ASN A 264 0.52 -2.77 -20.44
CA ASN A 264 -0.91 -2.87 -20.70
C ASN A 264 -1.57 -4.14 -20.13
N ARG A 265 -0.89 -4.86 -19.23
CA ARG A 265 -1.38 -6.09 -18.63
C ARG A 265 -1.80 -5.88 -17.19
N VAL A 266 -2.92 -6.46 -16.83
CA VAL A 266 -3.52 -6.36 -15.48
C VAL A 266 -3.74 -7.76 -14.92
N PHE A 267 -3.09 -8.07 -13.81
CA PHE A 267 -3.34 -9.29 -13.06
C PHE A 267 -4.37 -9.00 -11.97
N ILE A 268 -5.44 -9.78 -11.95
CA ILE A 268 -6.59 -9.65 -11.07
C ILE A 268 -6.75 -10.96 -10.32
N SER A 269 -6.89 -10.92 -9.00
CA SER A 269 -7.00 -12.12 -8.17
C SER A 269 -8.02 -11.95 -7.07
N SER A 270 -8.77 -13.02 -6.80
CA SER A 270 -9.63 -13.14 -5.63
C SER A 270 -9.62 -14.55 -5.07
N ASP A 271 -9.96 -14.70 -3.79
CA ASP A 271 -10.06 -16.00 -3.12
C ASP A 271 -11.51 -16.56 -3.20
N TYR A 272 -11.95 -17.24 -2.18
CA TYR A 272 -13.27 -17.89 -2.07
C TYR A 272 -13.56 -18.87 -3.20
N GLY A 273 -12.49 -19.59 -3.64
CA GLY A 273 -12.60 -20.60 -4.70
C GLY A 273 -12.56 -20.07 -6.14
N THR A 274 -12.46 -18.75 -6.32
CA THR A 274 -12.48 -18.13 -7.66
C THR A 274 -11.16 -18.32 -8.41
N GLY A 275 -10.14 -17.55 -8.12
CA GLY A 275 -8.85 -17.62 -8.81
C GLY A 275 -8.33 -16.27 -9.29
N ALA A 276 -7.50 -16.29 -10.31
CA ALA A 276 -6.86 -15.12 -10.87
C ALA A 276 -6.80 -15.17 -12.40
N ALA A 277 -6.71 -14.01 -13.01
CA ALA A 277 -6.52 -13.85 -14.43
C ALA A 277 -5.43 -12.83 -14.73
N LEU A 278 -4.70 -13.06 -15.83
CA LEU A 278 -3.95 -12.02 -16.52
C LEU A 278 -4.73 -11.60 -17.75
N VAL A 279 -5.04 -10.32 -17.83
CA VAL A 279 -5.71 -9.73 -18.99
C VAL A 279 -4.79 -8.69 -19.65
N GLU A 280 -4.78 -8.69 -20.97
CA GLU A 280 -4.12 -7.66 -21.78
C GLU A 280 -5.16 -6.66 -22.27
N ILE A 281 -4.94 -5.39 -22.00
CA ILE A 281 -5.83 -4.33 -22.45
C ILE A 281 -5.35 -3.82 -23.80
N LYS A 282 -6.16 -4.04 -24.82
CA LYS A 282 -5.89 -3.59 -26.20
C LYS A 282 -6.23 -2.12 -26.37
N ALA A 283 -5.71 -1.51 -27.42
CA ALA A 283 -5.94 -0.10 -27.74
C ALA A 283 -7.43 0.23 -28.04
N ASP A 284 -8.19 -0.76 -28.50
CA ASP A 284 -9.63 -0.65 -28.76
C ASP A 284 -10.51 -0.81 -27.51
N GLY A 285 -9.91 -1.02 -26.34
CA GLY A 285 -10.60 -1.24 -25.07
C GLY A 285 -10.93 -2.71 -24.80
N THR A 286 -10.53 -3.65 -25.64
CA THR A 286 -10.74 -5.08 -25.37
C THR A 286 -9.85 -5.55 -24.23
N ALA A 287 -10.42 -6.17 -23.19
CA ALA A 287 -9.71 -6.89 -22.14
C ALA A 287 -9.56 -8.36 -22.57
N GLN A 288 -8.44 -8.69 -23.20
CA GLN A 288 -8.16 -10.05 -23.69
C GLN A 288 -7.57 -10.90 -22.56
N GLU A 289 -8.25 -11.99 -22.18
CA GLU A 289 -7.69 -12.97 -21.23
C GLU A 289 -6.46 -13.65 -21.85
N ILE A 290 -5.32 -13.57 -21.16
CA ILE A 290 -4.10 -14.33 -21.51
C ILE A 290 -4.19 -15.70 -20.86
N TYR A 291 -4.50 -15.75 -19.57
CA TYR A 291 -4.80 -16.96 -18.82
C TYR A 291 -5.74 -16.71 -17.65
N PHE A 292 -6.40 -17.77 -17.22
CA PHE A 292 -7.09 -17.86 -15.94
C PHE A 292 -6.52 -19.04 -15.15
N THR A 293 -6.28 -18.84 -13.84
CA THR A 293 -5.68 -19.85 -12.97
C THR A 293 -6.31 -19.85 -11.58
N ARG A 294 -6.26 -20.99 -10.89
CA ARG A 294 -6.62 -21.09 -9.46
C ARG A 294 -5.40 -21.15 -8.55
N GLU A 295 -4.22 -20.93 -9.10
CA GLU A 295 -2.95 -21.10 -8.41
C GLU A 295 -2.55 -19.90 -7.54
N MET A 296 -3.12 -18.70 -7.83
CA MET A 296 -2.88 -17.48 -7.06
C MET A 296 -4.21 -16.87 -6.63
N ARG A 297 -4.72 -17.30 -5.48
CA ARG A 297 -5.97 -16.82 -4.88
C ARG A 297 -5.67 -15.91 -3.70
N ASN A 298 -5.53 -14.62 -3.97
CA ASN A 298 -5.25 -13.64 -2.92
C ASN A 298 -6.51 -13.38 -2.07
N HIS A 299 -6.40 -13.55 -0.75
CA HIS A 299 -7.49 -13.33 0.20
C HIS A 299 -7.53 -11.87 0.67
N HIS A 300 -6.79 -11.51 1.74
CA HIS A 300 -6.72 -10.14 2.25
C HIS A 300 -5.44 -9.40 1.82
N SER A 301 -4.54 -10.08 1.14
CA SER A 301 -3.30 -9.52 0.61
C SER A 301 -3.31 -9.44 -0.91
N SER A 302 -2.33 -8.75 -1.47
CA SER A 302 -2.12 -8.65 -2.92
C SER A 302 -0.77 -9.23 -3.29
N SER A 303 -0.66 -9.79 -4.49
CA SER A 303 0.62 -10.25 -5.02
C SER A 303 1.57 -9.08 -5.32
N ILE A 304 2.87 -9.37 -5.31
CA ILE A 304 3.95 -8.44 -5.68
C ILE A 304 4.62 -8.99 -6.93
N LEU A 305 4.85 -8.14 -7.92
CA LEU A 305 5.60 -8.47 -9.12
C LEU A 305 7.06 -8.06 -8.97
N VAL A 306 7.96 -9.03 -9.05
CA VAL A 306 9.41 -8.81 -9.05
C VAL A 306 10.00 -9.47 -10.29
N GLY A 307 10.54 -8.65 -11.20
CA GLY A 307 10.99 -9.15 -12.50
C GLY A 307 9.85 -9.74 -13.31
N ASP A 308 9.91 -11.05 -13.57
CA ASP A 308 8.91 -11.80 -14.31
C ASP A 308 8.04 -12.70 -13.42
N TYR A 309 8.15 -12.58 -12.09
CA TYR A 309 7.44 -13.46 -11.17
C TYR A 309 6.54 -12.69 -10.20
N LEU A 310 5.33 -13.20 -10.04
CA LEU A 310 4.41 -12.83 -8.97
C LEU A 310 4.73 -13.65 -7.71
N TYR A 311 4.79 -12.96 -6.57
CA TYR A 311 4.87 -13.56 -5.25
C TYR A 311 3.63 -13.16 -4.46
N GLY A 312 2.89 -14.11 -3.91
CA GLY A 312 1.67 -13.84 -3.18
C GLY A 312 1.19 -15.03 -2.37
N PHE A 313 0.34 -14.77 -1.40
CA PHE A 313 -0.32 -15.84 -0.66
C PHE A 313 -1.57 -16.30 -1.42
N SER A 314 -1.52 -17.51 -1.96
CA SER A 314 -2.68 -18.22 -2.51
C SER A 314 -3.43 -18.88 -1.37
N SER A 315 -4.53 -18.28 -0.92
CA SER A 315 -5.24 -18.61 0.32
C SER A 315 -4.34 -18.54 1.57
N GLY A 316 -3.49 -19.47 1.81
CA GLY A 316 -2.55 -19.48 2.97
C GLY A 316 -1.16 -20.00 2.61
N VAL A 317 -0.88 -20.19 1.33
CA VAL A 317 0.38 -20.75 0.81
C VAL A 317 1.11 -19.69 0.00
N LEU A 318 2.33 -19.34 0.40
CA LEU A 318 3.19 -18.45 -0.39
C LEU A 318 3.55 -19.14 -1.70
N THR A 319 3.25 -18.47 -2.79
CA THR A 319 3.39 -19.00 -4.14
C THR A 319 4.21 -18.04 -4.99
N ALA A 320 5.21 -18.54 -5.69
CA ALA A 320 5.87 -17.86 -6.79
C ALA A 320 5.31 -18.37 -8.11
N MET A 321 4.89 -17.46 -8.98
CA MET A 321 4.22 -17.80 -10.24
C MET A 321 4.73 -16.88 -11.35
N ARG A 322 5.01 -17.44 -12.52
CA ARG A 322 5.42 -16.65 -13.68
C ARG A 322 4.29 -15.72 -14.14
N PHE A 323 4.58 -14.44 -14.26
CA PHE A 323 3.56 -13.42 -14.57
C PHE A 323 2.88 -13.65 -15.91
N ASP A 324 3.67 -13.94 -16.95
CA ASP A 324 3.16 -14.00 -18.33
C ASP A 324 2.43 -15.32 -18.66
N THR A 325 2.69 -16.41 -17.94
CA THR A 325 2.16 -17.75 -18.25
C THR A 325 1.24 -18.32 -17.16
N GLY A 326 1.33 -17.82 -15.93
CA GLY A 326 0.60 -18.37 -14.79
C GLY A 326 1.19 -19.70 -14.28
N GLU A 327 2.37 -20.11 -14.77
CA GLU A 327 3.07 -21.31 -14.28
C GLU A 327 3.63 -21.09 -12.89
N VAL A 328 3.35 -22.03 -12.00
CA VAL A 328 3.87 -22.00 -10.62
C VAL A 328 5.32 -22.47 -10.63
N ALA A 329 6.20 -21.61 -10.13
CA ALA A 329 7.61 -21.95 -9.94
C ALA A 329 7.80 -22.74 -8.65
N TRP A 330 7.21 -22.30 -7.54
CA TRP A 330 7.26 -23.03 -6.26
C TRP A 330 6.10 -22.59 -5.34
N ARG A 331 5.88 -23.39 -4.29
CA ARG A 331 4.95 -23.13 -3.19
C ARG A 331 5.56 -23.54 -1.86
N ASP A 332 5.27 -22.76 -0.82
CA ASP A 332 5.67 -23.08 0.55
C ASP A 332 4.66 -22.52 1.56
N ARG A 333 4.52 -23.16 2.71
CA ARG A 333 3.69 -22.64 3.79
C ARG A 333 4.28 -21.40 4.44
N SER A 334 5.61 -21.22 4.34
CA SER A 334 6.33 -20.03 4.80
C SER A 334 5.99 -19.67 6.25
N VAL A 335 5.56 -18.43 6.46
CA VAL A 335 5.11 -17.92 7.77
C VAL A 335 3.63 -18.23 8.07
N GLY A 336 2.93 -18.90 7.15
CA GLY A 336 1.48 -19.04 7.14
C GLY A 336 0.80 -17.90 6.37
N LYS A 337 -0.53 -17.89 6.36
CA LYS A 337 -1.33 -16.87 5.67
C LYS A 337 -0.96 -15.46 6.12
N GLY A 338 -0.73 -14.55 5.19
CA GLY A 338 -0.23 -13.21 5.51
C GLY A 338 -0.20 -12.25 4.33
N SER A 339 0.59 -11.20 4.49
CA SER A 339 0.84 -10.15 3.51
C SER A 339 2.33 -9.97 3.24
N LEU A 340 2.68 -9.28 2.16
CA LEU A 340 4.04 -9.14 1.67
C LEU A 340 4.40 -7.69 1.38
N VAL A 341 5.68 -7.36 1.54
CA VAL A 341 6.38 -6.24 0.90
C VAL A 341 7.74 -6.73 0.38
N TYR A 342 8.20 -6.17 -0.73
CA TYR A 342 9.51 -6.48 -1.31
C TYR A 342 10.49 -5.32 -1.10
N ALA A 343 11.74 -5.66 -0.75
CA ALA A 343 12.87 -4.73 -0.76
C ALA A 343 14.19 -5.49 -0.95
N ASP A 344 15.11 -4.92 -1.72
CA ASP A 344 16.52 -5.35 -1.80
C ASP A 344 16.73 -6.86 -2.00
N GLY A 345 15.97 -7.47 -2.92
CA GLY A 345 16.06 -8.88 -3.27
C GLY A 345 15.27 -9.83 -2.35
N HIS A 346 14.52 -9.31 -1.37
CA HIS A 346 13.81 -10.13 -0.39
C HIS A 346 12.34 -9.75 -0.27
N LEU A 347 11.52 -10.75 0.04
CA LEU A 347 10.14 -10.61 0.50
C LEU A 347 10.15 -10.54 2.03
N TYR A 348 9.47 -9.56 2.58
CA TYR A 348 9.18 -9.46 4.00
C TYR A 348 7.72 -9.88 4.17
N ALA A 349 7.51 -11.07 4.71
CA ALA A 349 6.20 -11.65 4.92
C ALA A 349 5.72 -11.41 6.35
N PHE A 350 4.46 -11.04 6.51
CA PHE A 350 3.83 -10.84 7.82
C PHE A 350 2.54 -11.64 7.91
N SER A 351 2.51 -12.65 8.78
CA SER A 351 1.41 -13.59 8.89
C SER A 351 0.29 -13.11 9.81
N GLU A 352 -0.92 -13.67 9.62
CA GLU A 352 -2.06 -13.46 10.52
C GLU A 352 -1.76 -13.80 11.99
N ASN A 353 -0.74 -14.64 12.23
CA ASN A 353 -0.34 -15.11 13.55
C ASN A 353 0.88 -14.38 14.11
N GLY A 354 1.19 -13.20 13.60
CA GLY A 354 2.26 -12.34 14.11
C GLY A 354 3.68 -12.82 13.81
N VAL A 355 3.87 -13.73 12.86
CA VAL A 355 5.21 -14.14 12.41
C VAL A 355 5.66 -13.22 11.26
N VAL A 356 6.87 -12.69 11.36
CA VAL A 356 7.54 -11.92 10.31
C VAL A 356 8.68 -12.77 9.75
N GLY A 357 8.72 -12.95 8.43
CA GLY A 357 9.75 -13.73 7.73
C GLY A 357 10.47 -12.95 6.67
N LEU A 358 11.75 -13.20 6.50
CA LEU A 358 12.59 -12.73 5.40
C LEU A 358 12.82 -13.88 4.44
N ILE A 359 12.40 -13.73 3.19
CA ILE A 359 12.47 -14.76 2.16
C ILE A 359 13.16 -14.18 0.93
N GLU A 360 14.12 -14.89 0.35
CA GLU A 360 14.74 -14.46 -0.90
C GLU A 360 13.71 -14.48 -2.05
N ALA A 361 13.62 -13.38 -2.79
CA ALA A 361 12.71 -13.26 -3.93
C ALA A 361 13.34 -13.92 -5.16
N THR A 362 13.30 -15.25 -5.23
CA THR A 362 13.85 -16.05 -6.32
C THR A 362 12.82 -17.05 -6.88
N PRO A 363 12.82 -17.35 -8.18
CA PRO A 363 11.96 -18.37 -8.75
C PRO A 363 12.47 -19.80 -8.55
N THR A 364 13.69 -19.99 -8.03
CA THR A 364 14.33 -21.32 -7.95
C THR A 364 13.84 -22.18 -6.77
N GLY A 365 13.16 -21.58 -5.77
CA GLY A 365 12.65 -22.27 -4.61
C GLY A 365 12.39 -21.33 -3.43
N TYR A 366 11.79 -21.84 -2.38
CA TYR A 366 11.61 -21.11 -1.13
C TYR A 366 12.92 -21.10 -0.33
N LEU A 367 13.47 -19.93 -0.08
CA LEU A 367 14.70 -19.71 0.67
C LEU A 367 14.48 -18.71 1.79
N GLU A 368 14.21 -19.20 2.99
CA GLU A 368 14.05 -18.37 4.17
C GLU A 368 15.39 -17.91 4.72
N LYS A 369 15.51 -16.63 5.05
CA LYS A 369 16.70 -15.96 5.57
C LYS A 369 16.55 -15.50 7.02
N GLY A 370 15.45 -15.86 7.67
CA GLY A 370 15.18 -15.62 9.08
C GLY A 370 13.72 -15.32 9.34
N ARG A 371 13.32 -15.51 10.59
CA ARG A 371 11.98 -15.16 11.08
C ARG A 371 12.01 -14.76 12.55
N PHE A 372 11.01 -14.00 12.95
CA PHE A 372 10.73 -13.70 14.35
C PHE A 372 9.23 -13.58 14.56
N ARG A 373 8.81 -13.49 15.80
CA ARG A 373 7.39 -13.31 16.17
C ARG A 373 7.22 -12.04 16.99
N ILE A 374 6.21 -11.24 16.66
CA ILE A 374 5.78 -10.13 17.52
C ILE A 374 4.85 -10.65 18.62
N GLN A 375 4.71 -9.88 19.70
CA GLN A 375 3.65 -10.08 20.65
C GLN A 375 2.32 -9.64 20.00
N GLN A 376 1.46 -10.59 19.70
CA GLN A 376 0.21 -10.39 18.97
C GLN A 376 -0.96 -10.13 19.94
N ASP A 377 -1.94 -9.33 19.52
CA ASP A 377 -3.27 -9.21 20.15
C ASP A 377 -4.11 -10.49 19.85
N SER A 378 -5.33 -10.55 20.35
CA SER A 378 -6.22 -11.69 20.19
C SER A 378 -6.81 -11.86 18.78
N LEU A 379 -6.72 -10.84 17.92
CA LEU A 379 -7.23 -10.82 16.55
C LEU A 379 -6.13 -11.13 15.53
N PRO A 380 -6.48 -11.69 14.34
CA PRO A 380 -5.52 -11.85 13.26
C PRO A 380 -4.90 -10.52 12.82
N THR A 381 -3.62 -10.53 12.44
CA THR A 381 -2.96 -9.38 11.81
C THR A 381 -3.23 -9.36 10.30
N TRP A 382 -4.01 -8.38 9.84
CA TRP A 382 -4.29 -8.19 8.40
C TRP A 382 -3.64 -6.94 7.82
N THR A 383 -2.82 -6.26 8.60
CA THR A 383 -2.02 -5.12 8.12
C THR A 383 -0.88 -5.61 7.22
N HIS A 384 -0.47 -4.76 6.29
CA HIS A 384 0.70 -5.06 5.47
C HIS A 384 1.97 -4.51 6.13
N PRO A 385 3.11 -5.22 6.06
CA PRO A 385 4.38 -4.69 6.50
C PRO A 385 4.83 -3.53 5.57
N VAL A 386 5.65 -2.64 6.11
CA VAL A 386 6.19 -1.48 5.37
C VAL A 386 7.70 -1.43 5.54
N ILE A 387 8.42 -1.14 4.46
CA ILE A 387 9.87 -0.90 4.47
C ILE A 387 10.12 0.56 4.13
N ALA A 388 10.69 1.29 5.08
CA ALA A 388 11.02 2.71 4.92
C ALA A 388 12.18 3.11 5.84
N GLY A 389 13.16 3.84 5.33
CA GLY A 389 14.30 4.38 6.10
C GLY A 389 15.19 3.30 6.74
N GLY A 390 15.31 2.13 6.09
CA GLY A 390 16.06 0.97 6.57
C GLY A 390 15.42 0.28 7.76
N ARG A 391 14.12 0.42 7.90
CA ARG A 391 13.34 -0.25 8.95
C ARG A 391 12.20 -1.04 8.34
N VAL A 392 11.87 -2.17 8.96
CA VAL A 392 10.59 -2.85 8.75
C VAL A 392 9.63 -2.43 9.85
N TYR A 393 8.46 -1.97 9.42
CA TYR A 393 7.36 -1.63 10.31
C TYR A 393 6.25 -2.66 10.16
N VAL A 394 5.77 -3.17 11.29
CA VAL A 394 4.59 -4.03 11.37
C VAL A 394 3.63 -3.47 12.40
N ARG A 395 2.34 -3.59 12.12
CA ARG A 395 1.29 -3.17 13.04
C ARG A 395 0.40 -4.36 13.38
N ASP A 396 0.13 -4.51 14.66
CA ASP A 396 -0.90 -5.40 15.19
C ASP A 396 -1.85 -4.61 16.07
N GLN A 397 -3.08 -4.43 15.58
CA GLN A 397 -4.14 -3.68 16.26
C GLN A 397 -3.63 -2.33 16.80
N ASN A 398 -3.57 -2.16 18.11
CA ASN A 398 -3.20 -0.93 18.79
C ASN A 398 -1.68 -0.67 18.83
N THR A 399 -0.86 -1.57 18.30
CA THR A 399 0.59 -1.53 18.47
C THR A 399 1.33 -1.48 17.15
N ILE A 400 2.32 -0.60 17.03
CA ILE A 400 3.25 -0.51 15.91
C ILE A 400 4.64 -0.91 16.41
N TYR A 401 5.35 -1.71 15.64
CA TYR A 401 6.73 -2.13 15.89
C TYR A 401 7.61 -1.64 14.75
N ALA A 402 8.79 -1.10 15.09
CA ALA A 402 9.83 -0.72 14.13
C ALA A 402 11.12 -1.49 14.42
N TYR A 403 11.61 -2.22 13.45
CA TYR A 403 12.85 -3.01 13.55
C TYR A 403 13.90 -2.47 12.58
N ASP A 404 15.16 -2.41 13.02
CA ASP A 404 16.27 -2.00 12.16
C ASP A 404 16.71 -3.15 11.26
N VAL A 405 16.60 -2.94 9.96
CA VAL A 405 17.01 -3.92 8.94
C VAL A 405 18.15 -3.42 8.07
N LYS A 406 18.85 -2.34 8.46
CA LYS A 406 20.05 -1.87 7.76
C LYS A 406 21.19 -2.86 7.91
N ALA A 407 21.86 -3.18 6.80
CA ALA A 407 23.13 -3.84 6.87
C ALA A 407 24.17 -2.89 7.51
N LYS A 408 24.91 -3.38 8.50
CA LYS A 408 26.06 -2.64 9.02
C LYS A 408 27.13 -2.58 7.92
N LYS A 409 27.65 -1.40 7.67
CA LYS A 409 28.77 -1.22 6.76
C LYS A 409 30.04 -1.85 7.34
#